data_ba8f9c2890b906bc4754c6a501dbd7d5
#
_entry.id   ba8f9c2890b906bc4754c6a501dbd7d5
#
_cell.length_a   1.000
_cell.length_b   1.000
_cell.length_c   1.000
_cell.angle_alpha   90.00
_cell.angle_beta   90.00
_cell.angle_gamma   90.00
#
_symmetry.space_group_name_H-M   'P 1'
#
loop_
_entity.id
_entity.type
_entity.pdbx_description
1 polymer ?
#
loop_
_entity_poly.entity_id
_entity_poly.type
_entity_poly.pdbx_seq_one_letter_code
_entity_poly.pdbx_strand_id
1 'polypeptide(L)'
;GVYALSNTGDVTVVLEHRKGIGGIARHEQQGLVVSGRNIAFKPFGGGETNILLDRDTTAGVVGFNDLTTDNSGRIYAGSLSSSPLVAGERTAATGNLYLIDLDGSSRIVAEDIRLNNGLAFSPDAATLYHSDSIRRTVYQYAVEDDGTLGEKQIFAKVDAGGPDGLVVSADGRVWVALAGGGHGVSVFNPDGSASHFIEIPQPMCTSVCFGGEDLRMLFIVSGSEGMGTDKAGAVYCTRTDVPGLMVPLARVSLR
;
A
#
# COMPACT_ATOMS: atom_id res chain seq x y z
N GLY A 1 -5.36 11.27 -10.28
CA GLY A 1 -4.85 10.46 -11.39
C GLY A 1 -3.68 9.59 -10.98
N VAL A 2 -3.24 8.71 -11.88
CA VAL A 2 -2.00 7.95 -11.77
C VAL A 2 -1.02 8.49 -12.79
N TYR A 3 0.22 8.67 -12.38
CA TYR A 3 1.29 9.21 -13.21
C TYR A 3 2.43 8.22 -13.27
N ALA A 4 3.07 8.09 -14.42
CA ALA A 4 4.31 7.35 -14.58
C ALA A 4 5.47 8.34 -14.69
N LEU A 5 6.55 8.06 -13.94
CA LEU A 5 7.81 8.79 -13.99
C LEU A 5 8.83 7.92 -14.71
N SER A 6 9.41 8.43 -15.80
CA SER A 6 10.50 7.75 -16.53
C SER A 6 11.84 7.90 -15.82
N ASN A 7 12.82 7.07 -16.20
CA ASN A 7 14.20 7.19 -15.70
C ASN A 7 14.88 8.50 -16.15
N THR A 8 14.34 9.20 -17.14
CA THR A 8 14.79 10.53 -17.60
C THR A 8 14.10 11.69 -16.90
N GLY A 9 13.13 11.42 -16.01
CA GLY A 9 12.37 12.43 -15.28
C GLY A 9 11.09 12.88 -15.98
N ASP A 10 10.74 12.27 -17.13
CA ASP A 10 9.50 12.61 -17.85
C ASP A 10 8.29 12.04 -17.12
N VAL A 11 7.25 12.87 -16.95
CA VAL A 11 5.99 12.49 -16.30
C VAL A 11 4.90 12.32 -17.35
N THR A 12 4.27 11.15 -17.37
CA THR A 12 3.11 10.87 -18.22
C THR A 12 1.89 10.49 -17.39
N VAL A 13 0.69 10.85 -17.86
CA VAL A 13 -0.56 10.47 -17.22
C VAL A 13 -0.95 9.06 -17.65
N VAL A 14 -1.09 8.15 -16.69
CA VAL A 14 -1.53 6.76 -16.92
C VAL A 14 -3.04 6.63 -16.73
N LEU A 15 -3.60 7.27 -15.68
CA LEU A 15 -5.03 7.37 -15.45
C LEU A 15 -5.40 8.81 -15.09
N GLU A 16 -6.34 9.38 -15.83
CA GLU A 16 -6.88 10.70 -15.56
C GLU A 16 -8.06 10.66 -14.57
N HIS A 17 -8.29 11.82 -13.93
CA HIS A 17 -9.52 12.17 -13.20
C HIS A 17 -9.96 11.25 -12.04
N ARG A 18 -9.14 10.29 -11.59
CA ARG A 18 -9.46 9.54 -10.37
C ARG A 18 -8.80 10.19 -9.16
N LYS A 19 -9.59 10.52 -8.15
CA LYS A 19 -9.16 11.10 -6.88
C LYS A 19 -9.10 10.04 -5.78
N GLY A 20 -8.25 10.29 -4.78
CA GLY A 20 -8.19 9.46 -3.57
C GLY A 20 -7.65 8.05 -3.82
N ILE A 21 -6.69 7.90 -4.75
CA ILE A 21 -5.99 6.64 -4.96
C ILE A 21 -4.98 6.47 -3.83
N GLY A 22 -5.12 5.41 -3.03
CA GLY A 22 -4.17 5.05 -1.98
C GLY A 22 -3.23 3.92 -2.39
N GLY A 23 -3.71 2.97 -3.22
CA GLY A 23 -2.93 1.83 -3.68
C GLY A 23 -3.16 1.52 -5.16
N ILE A 24 -2.15 0.92 -5.78
CA ILE A 24 -2.16 0.48 -7.18
C ILE A 24 -1.51 -0.90 -7.30
N ALA A 25 -2.10 -1.78 -8.12
CA ALA A 25 -1.48 -3.01 -8.59
C ALA A 25 -1.66 -3.15 -10.11
N ARG A 26 -0.74 -3.85 -10.76
CA ARG A 26 -0.88 -4.20 -12.18
C ARG A 26 -1.80 -5.41 -12.31
N HIS A 27 -2.56 -5.46 -13.40
CA HIS A 27 -3.42 -6.60 -13.74
C HIS A 27 -2.91 -7.29 -15.00
N GLU A 28 -3.06 -8.63 -15.08
CA GLU A 28 -2.61 -9.41 -16.25
C GLU A 28 -3.29 -8.99 -17.55
N GLN A 29 -4.52 -8.46 -17.50
CA GLN A 29 -5.26 -7.94 -18.64
C GLN A 29 -4.86 -6.51 -19.03
N GLN A 30 -3.57 -6.16 -18.91
CA GLN A 30 -3.02 -4.88 -19.39
C GLN A 30 -3.73 -3.66 -18.81
N GLY A 31 -3.76 -3.54 -17.49
CA GLY A 31 -4.33 -2.40 -16.80
C GLY A 31 -3.86 -2.28 -15.36
N LEU A 32 -4.48 -1.36 -14.64
CA LEU A 32 -4.25 -1.13 -13.22
C LEU A 32 -5.50 -1.45 -12.41
N VAL A 33 -5.29 -2.12 -11.29
CA VAL A 33 -6.23 -2.12 -10.17
C VAL A 33 -5.88 -0.92 -9.30
N VAL A 34 -6.86 -0.11 -8.98
CA VAL A 34 -6.69 1.12 -8.18
C VAL A 34 -7.71 1.17 -7.06
N SER A 35 -7.29 1.61 -5.91
CA SER A 35 -8.16 1.87 -4.76
C SER A 35 -8.78 3.27 -4.81
N GLY A 36 -9.40 3.68 -3.74
CA GLY A 36 -10.09 4.96 -3.53
C GLY A 36 -11.52 4.73 -3.06
N ARG A 37 -12.52 5.35 -3.73
CA ARG A 37 -13.93 5.13 -3.41
C ARG A 37 -14.33 3.64 -3.46
N ASN A 38 -13.76 2.93 -4.40
CA ASN A 38 -13.91 1.50 -4.61
C ASN A 38 -12.58 0.90 -5.11
N ILE A 39 -12.49 -0.42 -5.15
CA ILE A 39 -11.43 -1.11 -5.88
C ILE A 39 -11.91 -1.31 -7.30
N ALA A 40 -11.14 -0.83 -8.28
CA ALA A 40 -11.55 -0.87 -9.68
C ALA A 40 -10.39 -1.18 -10.61
N PHE A 41 -10.65 -1.97 -11.64
CA PHE A 41 -9.75 -2.17 -12.76
C PHE A 41 -9.94 -1.07 -13.81
N LYS A 42 -8.82 -0.59 -14.34
CA LYS A 42 -8.72 0.38 -15.43
C LYS A 42 -7.77 -0.15 -16.48
N PRO A 43 -8.23 -0.41 -17.73
CA PRO A 43 -7.34 -0.83 -18.80
C PRO A 43 -6.41 0.29 -19.24
N PHE A 44 -5.18 -0.06 -19.64
CA PHE A 44 -4.28 0.88 -20.31
C PHE A 44 -4.86 1.27 -21.68
N GLY A 45 -4.65 2.51 -22.09
CA GLY A 45 -5.17 3.00 -23.37
C GLY A 45 -6.66 3.39 -23.37
N GLY A 46 -7.33 3.34 -22.23
CA GLY A 46 -8.74 3.72 -22.07
C GLY A 46 -9.69 2.52 -22.13
N GLY A 47 -10.99 2.77 -21.89
CA GLY A 47 -12.03 1.75 -21.83
C GLY A 47 -12.87 1.84 -20.56
N GLU A 48 -13.81 0.93 -20.41
CA GLU A 48 -14.69 0.88 -19.25
C GLU A 48 -13.94 0.53 -17.96
N THR A 49 -14.44 1.10 -16.88
CA THR A 49 -13.96 0.79 -15.53
C THR A 49 -14.75 -0.39 -14.99
N ASN A 50 -14.05 -1.48 -14.62
CA ASN A 50 -14.67 -2.60 -13.93
C ASN A 50 -14.53 -2.41 -12.42
N ILE A 51 -15.64 -2.30 -11.71
CA ILE A 51 -15.64 -2.25 -10.24
C ILE A 51 -15.51 -3.67 -9.72
N LEU A 52 -14.40 -3.93 -9.00
CA LEU A 52 -14.11 -5.24 -8.39
C LEU A 52 -14.72 -5.35 -6.99
N LEU A 53 -14.70 -4.24 -6.23
CA LEU A 53 -15.30 -4.16 -4.90
C LEU A 53 -15.78 -2.73 -4.65
N ASP A 54 -17.08 -2.53 -4.45
CA ASP A 54 -17.61 -1.22 -4.06
C ASP A 54 -17.65 -1.09 -2.53
N ARG A 55 -17.67 0.15 -2.05
CA ARG A 55 -17.77 0.45 -0.62
C ARG A 55 -19.19 0.14 -0.12
N ASP A 56 -19.28 -0.46 1.04
CA ASP A 56 -20.54 -0.61 1.76
C ASP A 56 -20.68 0.53 2.79
N THR A 57 -21.39 1.59 2.42
CA THR A 57 -21.62 2.72 3.30
C THR A 57 -22.54 2.39 4.48
N THR A 58 -23.33 1.33 4.40
CA THR A 58 -24.19 0.87 5.50
C THR A 58 -23.37 0.18 6.59
N ALA A 59 -22.25 -0.45 6.21
CA ALA A 59 -21.24 -0.98 7.11
C ALA A 59 -20.18 0.08 7.53
N GLY A 60 -20.38 1.35 7.17
CA GLY A 60 -19.48 2.45 7.54
C GLY A 60 -18.19 2.52 6.70
N VAL A 61 -18.11 1.80 5.58
CA VAL A 61 -16.94 1.86 4.68
C VAL A 61 -17.06 3.11 3.79
N VAL A 62 -16.13 4.05 3.93
CA VAL A 62 -16.10 5.28 3.13
C VAL A 62 -15.26 5.16 1.85
N GLY A 63 -14.39 4.16 1.80
CA GLY A 63 -13.51 3.87 0.67
C GLY A 63 -12.44 2.85 1.05
N PHE A 64 -11.41 2.75 0.19
CA PHE A 64 -10.27 1.85 0.37
C PHE A 64 -8.97 2.64 0.22
N ASN A 65 -7.96 2.26 0.99
CA ASN A 65 -6.64 2.88 0.94
C ASN A 65 -5.66 1.97 0.16
N ASP A 66 -4.70 1.37 0.82
CA ASP A 66 -3.69 0.58 0.12
C ASP A 66 -4.19 -0.81 -0.28
N LEU A 67 -3.51 -1.41 -1.24
CA LEU A 67 -3.77 -2.74 -1.75
C LEU A 67 -2.48 -3.42 -2.21
N THR A 68 -2.48 -4.76 -2.19
CA THR A 68 -1.41 -5.58 -2.76
C THR A 68 -1.98 -6.86 -3.38
N THR A 69 -1.13 -7.64 -4.04
CA THR A 69 -1.50 -8.92 -4.66
C THR A 69 -0.62 -10.05 -4.15
N ASP A 70 -1.20 -11.23 -3.98
CA ASP A 70 -0.44 -12.44 -3.67
C ASP A 70 0.06 -13.15 -4.94
N ASN A 71 0.83 -14.23 -4.76
CA ASN A 71 1.39 -15.03 -5.86
C ASN A 71 0.33 -15.71 -6.74
N SER A 72 -0.88 -15.90 -6.24
CA SER A 72 -2.02 -16.42 -7.01
C SER A 72 -2.69 -15.34 -7.87
N GLY A 73 -2.46 -14.06 -7.55
CA GLY A 73 -3.08 -12.91 -8.21
C GLY A 73 -4.37 -12.43 -7.52
N ARG A 74 -4.66 -12.89 -6.31
CA ARG A 74 -5.74 -12.36 -5.45
C ARG A 74 -5.36 -10.98 -4.94
N ILE A 75 -6.33 -10.12 -4.64
CA ILE A 75 -6.09 -8.75 -4.18
C ILE A 75 -6.45 -8.63 -2.71
N TYR A 76 -5.55 -8.09 -1.91
CA TYR A 76 -5.81 -7.66 -0.53
C TYR A 76 -5.95 -6.15 -0.51
N ALA A 77 -7.05 -5.63 0.07
CA ALA A 77 -7.37 -4.20 0.06
C ALA A 77 -7.91 -3.73 1.40
N GLY A 78 -7.29 -2.70 1.97
CA GLY A 78 -7.67 -2.12 3.24
C GLY A 78 -8.80 -1.10 3.11
N SER A 79 -9.92 -1.29 3.84
CA SER A 79 -11.02 -0.34 3.86
C SER A 79 -10.80 0.80 4.86
N LEU A 80 -11.43 1.94 4.59
CA LEU A 80 -11.43 3.13 5.43
C LEU A 80 -12.81 3.33 6.07
N SER A 81 -12.84 3.59 7.37
CA SER A 81 -14.03 3.99 8.13
C SER A 81 -14.17 5.51 8.29
N SER A 82 -13.13 6.27 7.89
CA SER A 82 -13.11 7.73 7.84
C SER A 82 -12.14 8.19 6.77
N SER A 83 -12.33 9.39 6.23
CA SER A 83 -11.41 9.95 5.23
C SER A 83 -10.10 10.38 5.90
N PRO A 84 -8.92 9.88 5.48
CA PRO A 84 -7.65 10.35 6.00
C PRO A 84 -7.32 11.79 5.56
N LEU A 85 -8.02 12.30 4.52
CA LEU A 85 -7.79 13.61 3.91
C LEU A 85 -8.61 14.74 4.57
N VAL A 86 -9.59 14.40 5.42
CA VAL A 86 -10.45 15.40 6.07
C VAL A 86 -10.04 15.53 7.54
N ALA A 87 -9.48 16.69 7.89
CA ALA A 87 -9.10 16.99 9.26
C ALA A 87 -10.33 16.98 10.18
N GLY A 88 -10.24 16.25 11.30
CA GLY A 88 -11.32 16.15 12.30
C GLY A 88 -12.31 15.00 12.09
N GLU A 89 -12.31 14.32 10.94
CA GLU A 89 -13.19 13.17 10.68
C GLU A 89 -12.65 11.81 11.18
N ARG A 90 -11.51 11.78 11.85
CA ARG A 90 -10.95 10.53 12.40
C ARG A 90 -11.84 9.99 13.52
N THR A 91 -12.83 9.18 13.12
CA THR A 91 -13.69 8.46 14.07
C THR A 91 -12.91 7.41 14.84
N ALA A 92 -13.49 6.91 15.95
CA ALA A 92 -12.97 5.73 16.65
C ALA A 92 -13.18 4.43 15.84
N ALA A 93 -13.99 4.49 14.78
CA ALA A 93 -14.30 3.33 13.94
C ALA A 93 -13.07 2.77 13.25
N THR A 94 -13.06 1.48 13.04
CA THR A 94 -11.99 0.71 12.38
C THR A 94 -12.44 0.23 11.02
N GLY A 95 -11.48 0.06 10.12
CA GLY A 95 -11.67 -0.60 8.84
C GLY A 95 -11.28 -2.07 8.90
N ASN A 96 -11.47 -2.75 7.79
CA ASN A 96 -11.18 -4.16 7.58
C ASN A 96 -10.20 -4.35 6.43
N LEU A 97 -9.56 -5.51 6.39
CA LEU A 97 -8.82 -5.98 5.23
C LEU A 97 -9.69 -6.97 4.45
N TYR A 98 -9.92 -6.69 3.19
CA TYR A 98 -10.68 -7.52 2.26
C TYR A 98 -9.74 -8.33 1.38
N LEU A 99 -10.12 -9.55 1.06
CA LEU A 99 -9.58 -10.36 0.00
C LEU A 99 -10.57 -10.38 -1.16
N ILE A 100 -10.12 -10.06 -2.37
CA ILE A 100 -10.86 -10.28 -3.62
C ILE A 100 -10.23 -11.51 -4.28
N ASP A 101 -11.02 -12.57 -4.39
CA ASP A 101 -10.58 -13.85 -4.91
C ASP A 101 -10.56 -13.89 -6.45
N LEU A 102 -9.96 -14.91 -7.03
CA LEU A 102 -9.78 -15.05 -8.48
C LEU A 102 -11.10 -15.04 -9.26
N ASP A 103 -12.19 -15.55 -8.68
CA ASP A 103 -13.53 -15.53 -9.28
C ASP A 103 -14.24 -14.17 -9.15
N GLY A 104 -13.60 -13.19 -8.51
CA GLY A 104 -14.14 -11.85 -8.22
C GLY A 104 -15.06 -11.80 -6.99
N SER A 105 -15.22 -12.88 -6.23
CA SER A 105 -15.85 -12.82 -4.91
C SER A 105 -14.94 -12.09 -3.91
N SER A 106 -15.53 -11.54 -2.84
CA SER A 106 -14.76 -10.86 -1.80
C SER A 106 -15.22 -11.24 -0.40
N ARG A 107 -14.26 -11.26 0.53
CA ARG A 107 -14.52 -11.52 1.94
C ARG A 107 -13.59 -10.71 2.83
N ILE A 108 -13.98 -10.45 4.07
CA ILE A 108 -13.10 -9.86 5.10
C ILE A 108 -12.17 -10.97 5.60
N VAL A 109 -10.87 -10.66 5.65
CA VAL A 109 -9.81 -11.58 6.13
C VAL A 109 -9.07 -11.06 7.36
N ALA A 110 -9.20 -9.76 7.70
CA ALA A 110 -8.77 -9.21 8.97
C ALA A 110 -9.64 -8.00 9.34
N GLU A 111 -9.79 -7.75 10.63
CA GLU A 111 -10.64 -6.69 11.18
C GLU A 111 -9.88 -5.82 12.16
N ASP A 112 -10.53 -4.72 12.58
CA ASP A 112 -10.05 -3.83 13.64
C ASP A 112 -8.70 -3.17 13.28
N ILE A 113 -8.65 -2.48 12.15
CA ILE A 113 -7.52 -1.65 11.71
C ILE A 113 -7.95 -0.18 11.75
N ARG A 114 -7.22 0.66 12.51
CA ARG A 114 -7.60 2.06 12.71
C ARG A 114 -7.38 2.91 11.45
N LEU A 115 -6.31 2.67 10.71
CA LEU A 115 -6.04 3.26 9.41
C LEU A 115 -5.24 2.28 8.58
N ASN A 116 -5.95 1.55 7.70
CA ASN A 116 -5.33 0.63 6.75
C ASN A 116 -4.36 1.37 5.84
N ASN A 117 -3.13 0.88 5.75
CA ASN A 117 -2.09 1.39 4.88
C ASN A 117 -1.25 0.23 4.32
N GLY A 118 0.02 0.44 4.06
CA GLY A 118 0.93 -0.44 3.34
C GLY A 118 0.75 -1.94 3.58
N LEU A 119 0.81 -2.71 2.50
CA LEU A 119 0.62 -4.16 2.49
C LEU A 119 1.71 -4.81 1.62
N ALA A 120 2.43 -5.80 2.14
CA ALA A 120 3.37 -6.60 1.35
C ALA A 120 3.58 -7.99 1.94
N PHE A 121 3.92 -8.93 1.08
CA PHE A 121 4.20 -10.32 1.46
C PHE A 121 5.70 -10.54 1.73
N SER A 122 5.99 -11.50 2.59
CA SER A 122 7.33 -12.07 2.77
C SER A 122 7.84 -12.75 1.49
N PRO A 123 9.16 -13.01 1.36
CA PRO A 123 9.72 -13.65 0.15
C PRO A 123 9.13 -15.01 -0.19
N ASP A 124 8.74 -15.77 0.82
CA ASP A 124 8.09 -17.08 0.70
C ASP A 124 6.56 -16.99 0.56
N ALA A 125 6.00 -15.76 0.60
CA ALA A 125 4.58 -15.45 0.59
C ALA A 125 3.78 -16.05 1.78
N ALA A 126 4.44 -16.58 2.81
CA ALA A 126 3.79 -17.19 3.97
C ALA A 126 3.34 -16.16 5.01
N THR A 127 3.81 -14.91 4.91
CA THR A 127 3.46 -13.82 5.83
C THR A 127 3.00 -12.59 5.06
N LEU A 128 1.88 -11.99 5.48
CA LEU A 128 1.45 -10.65 5.05
C LEU A 128 1.79 -9.63 6.14
N TYR A 129 2.53 -8.59 5.79
CA TYR A 129 2.77 -7.41 6.63
C TYR A 129 1.76 -6.32 6.31
N HIS A 130 1.27 -5.61 7.35
CA HIS A 130 0.19 -4.63 7.22
C HIS A 130 0.37 -3.45 8.17
N SER A 131 0.44 -2.24 7.63
CA SER A 131 0.55 -0.98 8.36
C SER A 131 -0.79 -0.53 8.94
N ASP A 132 -0.84 -0.23 10.25
CA ASP A 132 -1.88 0.56 10.90
C ASP A 132 -1.27 1.89 11.38
N SER A 133 -1.47 2.94 10.58
CA SER A 133 -0.80 4.22 10.81
C SER A 133 -1.18 4.86 12.14
N ILE A 134 -2.47 4.79 12.56
CA ILE A 134 -2.93 5.41 13.81
C ILE A 134 -2.40 4.65 15.02
N ARG A 135 -2.32 3.32 14.96
CA ARG A 135 -1.76 2.52 16.04
C ARG A 135 -0.23 2.50 16.06
N ARG A 136 0.41 3.14 15.09
CA ARG A 136 1.86 3.15 14.90
C ARG A 136 2.48 1.75 14.90
N THR A 137 1.78 0.81 14.26
CA THR A 137 2.10 -0.61 14.32
C THR A 137 2.09 -1.20 12.92
N VAL A 138 3.08 -2.00 12.62
CA VAL A 138 3.04 -2.95 11.51
C VAL A 138 2.64 -4.30 12.09
N TYR A 139 1.56 -4.86 11.58
CA TYR A 139 1.09 -6.21 11.90
C TYR A 139 1.65 -7.23 10.94
N GLN A 140 1.62 -8.49 11.34
CA GLN A 140 1.90 -9.65 10.49
C GLN A 140 0.80 -10.70 10.68
N TYR A 141 0.55 -11.44 9.59
CA TYR A 141 -0.41 -12.54 9.56
C TYR A 141 0.20 -13.72 8.83
N ALA A 142 0.02 -14.94 9.33
CA ALA A 142 0.24 -16.14 8.53
C ALA A 142 -0.78 -16.17 7.38
N VAL A 143 -0.36 -16.62 6.20
CA VAL A 143 -1.19 -16.69 4.99
C VAL A 143 -1.46 -18.14 4.66
N GLU A 144 -2.74 -18.52 4.61
CA GLU A 144 -3.17 -19.84 4.24
C GLU A 144 -3.29 -20.00 2.71
N ASP A 145 -3.34 -21.22 2.21
CA ASP A 145 -3.39 -21.52 0.76
C ASP A 145 -4.57 -20.86 0.04
N ASP A 146 -5.71 -20.75 0.72
CA ASP A 146 -6.91 -20.07 0.19
C ASP A 146 -6.88 -18.54 0.32
N GLY A 147 -5.79 -17.97 0.86
CA GLY A 147 -5.61 -16.56 1.11
C GLY A 147 -6.23 -16.05 2.42
N THR A 148 -6.82 -16.92 3.22
CA THR A 148 -7.25 -16.59 4.58
C THR A 148 -6.03 -16.19 5.43
N LEU A 149 -6.22 -15.26 6.34
CA LEU A 149 -5.18 -14.79 7.25
C LEU A 149 -5.35 -15.40 8.63
N GLY A 150 -4.23 -15.82 9.21
CA GLY A 150 -4.15 -16.25 10.61
C GLY A 150 -4.35 -15.11 11.60
N GLU A 151 -4.03 -15.36 12.87
CA GLU A 151 -4.16 -14.38 13.94
C GLU A 151 -3.27 -13.15 13.69
N LYS A 152 -3.83 -11.95 13.96
CA LYS A 152 -3.11 -10.68 13.90
C LYS A 152 -2.05 -10.58 15.00
N GLN A 153 -0.79 -10.47 14.60
CA GLN A 153 0.34 -10.33 15.52
C GLN A 153 1.08 -9.02 15.26
N ILE A 154 1.67 -8.45 16.28
CA ILE A 154 2.55 -7.28 16.13
C ILE A 154 3.87 -7.74 15.55
N PHE A 155 4.24 -7.18 14.39
CA PHE A 155 5.57 -7.34 13.80
C PHE A 155 6.54 -6.29 14.35
N ALA A 156 6.17 -4.99 14.23
CA ALA A 156 6.99 -3.87 14.70
C ALA A 156 6.14 -2.68 15.12
N LYS A 157 6.69 -1.84 15.99
CA LYS A 157 6.13 -0.52 16.33
C LYS A 157 7.09 0.57 15.88
N VAL A 158 6.55 1.72 15.48
CA VAL A 158 7.34 2.89 15.10
C VAL A 158 7.24 3.97 16.18
N ASP A 159 8.37 4.62 16.46
CA ASP A 159 8.45 5.64 17.53
C ASP A 159 8.02 7.02 17.06
N ALA A 160 8.19 7.34 15.77
CA ALA A 160 7.83 8.62 15.16
C ALA A 160 6.93 8.41 13.93
N GLY A 161 6.00 9.34 13.72
CA GLY A 161 5.05 9.27 12.63
C GLY A 161 4.09 8.07 12.73
N GLY A 162 3.57 7.63 11.61
CA GLY A 162 2.76 6.43 11.45
C GLY A 162 3.25 5.60 10.27
N PRO A 163 3.29 4.25 10.36
CA PRO A 163 3.64 3.41 9.23
C PRO A 163 2.62 3.62 8.11
N ASP A 164 3.12 3.93 6.91
CA ASP A 164 2.33 4.17 5.71
C ASP A 164 2.62 3.07 4.67
N GLY A 165 2.91 3.37 3.43
CA GLY A 165 3.28 2.36 2.44
C GLY A 165 4.50 1.54 2.87
N LEU A 166 4.52 0.25 2.57
CA LEU A 166 5.63 -0.64 2.87
C LEU A 166 5.92 -1.62 1.73
N VAL A 167 7.18 -2.09 1.70
CA VAL A 167 7.64 -3.12 0.76
C VAL A 167 8.61 -4.08 1.46
N VAL A 168 8.84 -5.23 0.85
CA VAL A 168 9.75 -6.26 1.36
C VAL A 168 10.89 -6.48 0.37
N SER A 169 12.12 -6.63 0.87
CA SER A 169 13.28 -7.02 0.07
C SER A 169 13.50 -8.54 0.08
N ALA A 170 14.30 -9.02 -0.87
CA ALA A 170 14.52 -10.45 -1.07
C ALA A 170 15.16 -11.18 0.14
N ASP A 171 15.82 -10.44 1.02
CA ASP A 171 16.36 -10.95 2.30
C ASP A 171 15.34 -10.90 3.46
N GLY A 172 14.08 -10.55 3.18
CA GLY A 172 12.98 -10.51 4.15
C GLY A 172 12.90 -9.23 4.99
N ARG A 173 13.77 -8.22 4.77
CA ARG A 173 13.65 -6.94 5.46
C ARG A 173 12.39 -6.20 5.00
N VAL A 174 11.71 -5.56 5.95
CA VAL A 174 10.49 -4.78 5.73
C VAL A 174 10.83 -3.29 5.77
N TRP A 175 10.56 -2.58 4.68
CA TRP A 175 10.86 -1.17 4.47
C TRP A 175 9.57 -0.37 4.58
N VAL A 176 9.45 0.50 5.57
CA VAL A 176 8.21 1.16 5.96
C VAL A 176 8.35 2.67 5.87
N ALA A 177 7.59 3.30 4.99
CA ALA A 177 7.47 4.76 4.95
C ALA A 177 6.77 5.26 6.22
N LEU A 178 7.25 6.36 6.79
CA LEU A 178 6.71 6.95 8.01
C LEU A 178 6.09 8.31 7.71
N ALA A 179 4.76 8.37 7.68
CA ALA A 179 3.99 9.59 7.49
C ALA A 179 3.78 10.36 8.81
N GLY A 180 3.33 11.61 8.71
CA GLY A 180 2.92 12.39 9.88
C GLY A 180 4.03 12.70 10.87
N GLY A 181 5.20 13.14 10.37
CA GLY A 181 6.36 13.51 11.19
C GLY A 181 7.41 12.42 11.33
N GLY A 182 7.34 11.37 10.49
CA GLY A 182 8.32 10.30 10.51
C GLY A 182 9.62 10.59 9.77
N HIS A 183 9.60 11.51 8.81
CA HIS A 183 10.78 11.99 8.06
C HIS A 183 11.61 10.91 7.36
N GLY A 184 11.01 9.79 6.94
CA GLY A 184 11.79 8.79 6.22
C GLY A 184 11.22 7.40 6.19
N VAL A 185 12.12 6.44 6.00
CA VAL A 185 11.82 5.00 5.87
C VAL A 185 12.52 4.24 7.00
N SER A 186 11.75 3.57 7.85
CA SER A 186 12.28 2.60 8.80
C SER A 186 12.45 1.24 8.14
N VAL A 187 13.57 0.61 8.36
CA VAL A 187 13.85 -0.74 7.87
C VAL A 187 13.95 -1.70 9.04
N PHE A 188 13.16 -2.77 8.99
CA PHE A 188 13.11 -3.80 10.02
C PHE A 188 13.67 -5.12 9.48
N ASN A 189 14.38 -5.84 10.33
CA ASN A 189 14.80 -7.21 10.06
C ASN A 189 13.58 -8.16 10.04
N PRO A 190 13.70 -9.38 9.51
CA PRO A 190 12.59 -10.35 9.46
C PRO A 190 12.00 -10.71 10.83
N ASP A 191 12.75 -10.50 11.92
CA ASP A 191 12.30 -10.72 13.30
C ASP A 191 11.59 -9.51 13.94
N GLY A 192 11.39 -8.42 13.17
CA GLY A 192 10.76 -7.18 13.62
C GLY A 192 11.70 -6.21 14.35
N SER A 193 12.97 -6.58 14.58
CA SER A 193 13.96 -5.66 15.14
C SER A 193 14.35 -4.56 14.15
N ALA A 194 14.63 -3.35 14.65
CA ALA A 194 15.07 -2.23 13.80
C ALA A 194 16.44 -2.54 13.17
N SER A 195 16.56 -2.30 11.87
CA SER A 195 17.80 -2.44 11.10
C SER A 195 18.48 -1.09 10.92
N HIS A 196 17.88 -0.21 10.12
CA HIS A 196 18.39 1.14 9.85
C HIS A 196 17.25 2.07 9.43
N PHE A 197 17.58 3.36 9.26
CA PHE A 197 16.66 4.40 8.87
C PHE A 197 17.21 5.20 7.69
N ILE A 198 16.33 5.55 6.74
CA ILE A 198 16.66 6.42 5.61
C ILE A 198 15.89 7.73 5.82
N GLU A 199 16.61 8.80 6.12
CA GLU A 199 16.02 10.11 6.35
C GLU A 199 15.70 10.84 5.02
N ILE A 200 14.54 11.55 4.99
CA ILE A 200 14.19 12.52 3.95
C ILE A 200 13.77 13.85 4.58
N PRO A 201 13.90 14.97 3.86
CA PRO A 201 13.56 16.30 4.40
C PRO A 201 12.08 16.45 4.79
N GLN A 202 11.16 15.81 4.05
CA GLN A 202 9.72 15.97 4.28
C GLN A 202 9.24 15.11 5.45
N PRO A 203 8.39 15.66 6.33
CA PRO A 203 7.82 14.92 7.45
C PRO A 203 6.76 13.89 7.04
N MET A 204 6.26 13.98 5.80
CA MET A 204 5.20 13.14 5.25
C MET A 204 5.76 12.16 4.22
N CYS A 205 6.50 11.13 4.67
CA CYS A 205 6.92 10.03 3.82
C CYS A 205 5.74 9.04 3.68
N THR A 206 5.16 8.94 2.48
CA THR A 206 3.88 8.24 2.29
C THR A 206 4.02 6.85 1.70
N SER A 207 5.04 6.60 0.87
CA SER A 207 5.19 5.29 0.26
C SER A 207 6.61 5.02 -0.19
N VAL A 208 6.90 3.74 -0.38
CA VAL A 208 8.16 3.23 -0.94
C VAL A 208 7.86 2.14 -1.96
N CYS A 209 8.71 2.01 -2.98
CA CYS A 209 8.69 0.84 -3.86
C CYS A 209 10.08 0.54 -4.41
N PHE A 210 10.34 -0.72 -4.67
CA PHE A 210 11.52 -1.14 -5.42
C PHE A 210 11.25 -1.09 -6.93
N GLY A 211 12.28 -0.74 -7.69
CA GLY A 211 12.23 -0.67 -9.15
C GLY A 211 13.62 -0.77 -9.79
N GLY A 212 13.69 -0.43 -11.08
CA GLY A 212 14.85 -0.69 -11.89
C GLY A 212 14.90 -2.13 -12.41
N GLU A 213 15.79 -2.42 -13.35
CA GLU A 213 15.88 -3.76 -13.99
C GLU A 213 16.25 -4.86 -12.99
N ASP A 214 17.04 -4.52 -11.96
CA ASP A 214 17.53 -5.43 -10.93
C ASP A 214 16.79 -5.31 -9.59
N LEU A 215 15.69 -4.52 -9.55
CA LEU A 215 14.91 -4.22 -8.33
C LEU A 215 15.74 -3.66 -7.17
N ARG A 216 16.88 -3.01 -7.43
CA ARG A 216 17.76 -2.42 -6.42
C ARG A 216 17.62 -0.90 -6.28
N MET A 217 16.73 -0.29 -7.03
CA MET A 217 16.40 1.12 -6.84
C MET A 217 15.19 1.22 -5.91
N LEU A 218 15.38 1.79 -4.72
CA LEU A 218 14.30 2.14 -3.81
C LEU A 218 13.83 3.55 -4.16
N PHE A 219 12.58 3.69 -4.53
CA PHE A 219 11.89 4.95 -4.71
C PHE A 219 11.10 5.28 -3.44
N ILE A 220 11.21 6.53 -2.98
CA ILE A 220 10.59 7.02 -1.75
C ILE A 220 9.71 8.23 -2.12
N VAL A 221 8.43 8.18 -1.78
CA VAL A 221 7.45 9.23 -2.11
C VAL A 221 7.06 10.00 -0.87
N SER A 222 6.99 11.32 -0.98
CA SER A 222 6.55 12.19 0.11
C SER A 222 5.42 13.12 -0.29
N GLY A 223 4.54 13.44 0.65
CA GLY A 223 3.57 14.53 0.57
C GLY A 223 4.16 15.87 0.98
N SER A 224 3.35 16.94 0.84
CA SER A 224 3.72 18.31 1.20
C SER A 224 3.30 18.71 2.60
N GLU A 225 2.55 17.90 3.32
CA GLU A 225 2.06 18.21 4.66
C GLU A 225 3.21 18.50 5.61
N GLY A 226 3.06 19.57 6.37
CA GLY A 226 4.09 20.05 7.30
C GLY A 226 5.19 20.91 6.69
N MET A 227 5.18 21.14 5.36
CA MET A 227 6.20 21.94 4.66
C MET A 227 5.80 23.40 4.44
N GLY A 228 4.60 23.82 4.86
CA GLY A 228 4.09 25.19 4.66
C GLY A 228 3.74 25.53 3.20
N THR A 229 3.76 24.57 2.31
CA THR A 229 3.38 24.69 0.90
C THR A 229 2.81 23.37 0.38
N ASP A 230 1.88 23.44 -0.58
CA ASP A 230 1.27 22.28 -1.24
C ASP A 230 2.12 21.68 -2.39
N LYS A 231 3.32 22.25 -2.61
CA LYS A 231 4.22 21.87 -3.72
C LYS A 231 5.57 21.30 -3.26
N ALA A 232 5.69 20.88 -2.00
CA ALA A 232 6.93 20.35 -1.45
C ALA A 232 7.03 18.81 -1.50
N GLY A 233 6.03 18.11 -2.01
CA GLY A 233 6.10 16.67 -2.24
C GLY A 233 7.21 16.33 -3.24
N ALA A 234 7.88 15.20 -3.02
CA ALA A 234 9.01 14.76 -3.83
C ALA A 234 9.04 13.24 -4.03
N VAL A 235 9.76 12.81 -5.05
CA VAL A 235 10.16 11.42 -5.25
C VAL A 235 11.67 11.36 -5.13
N TYR A 236 12.16 10.61 -4.16
CA TYR A 236 13.57 10.30 -3.98
C TYR A 236 13.88 8.92 -4.51
N CYS A 237 15.10 8.66 -4.86
CA CYS A 237 15.57 7.32 -5.13
C CYS A 237 16.96 7.08 -4.54
N THR A 238 17.21 5.87 -4.11
CA THR A 238 18.52 5.40 -3.67
C THR A 238 18.74 3.97 -4.10
N ARG A 239 20.00 3.57 -4.26
CA ARG A 239 20.35 2.18 -4.58
C ARG A 239 20.52 1.39 -3.29
N THR A 240 19.98 0.19 -3.26
CA THR A 240 20.09 -0.76 -2.14
C THR A 240 21.04 -1.91 -2.47
N ASP A 241 21.63 -2.50 -1.45
CA ASP A 241 22.52 -3.66 -1.54
C ASP A 241 21.78 -4.98 -1.78
N VAL A 242 20.47 -5.01 -1.53
CA VAL A 242 19.57 -6.15 -1.79
C VAL A 242 18.46 -5.75 -2.74
N PRO A 243 17.98 -6.66 -3.61
CA PRO A 243 16.82 -6.37 -4.46
C PRO A 243 15.53 -6.43 -3.66
N GLY A 244 14.53 -5.66 -4.09
CA GLY A 244 13.15 -5.82 -3.65
C GLY A 244 12.47 -7.05 -4.22
N LEU A 245 11.25 -7.31 -3.77
CA LEU A 245 10.37 -8.32 -4.36
C LEU A 245 9.51 -7.70 -5.45
N MET A 246 9.30 -8.45 -6.53
CA MET A 246 8.32 -8.07 -7.54
C MET A 246 6.91 -8.32 -7.00
N VAL A 247 6.05 -7.30 -7.06
CA VAL A 247 4.63 -7.47 -6.74
C VAL A 247 3.95 -8.25 -7.87
N PRO A 248 3.29 -9.37 -7.58
CA PRO A 248 2.60 -10.18 -8.60
C PRO A 248 1.49 -9.40 -9.31
N LEU A 249 1.14 -9.84 -10.53
CA LEU A 249 -0.01 -9.28 -11.24
C LEU A 249 -1.32 -9.76 -10.61
N ALA A 250 -2.30 -8.86 -10.48
CA ALA A 250 -3.66 -9.25 -10.16
C ALA A 250 -4.24 -10.11 -11.31
N ARG A 251 -5.01 -11.14 -10.95
CA ARG A 251 -5.64 -12.09 -11.88
C ARG A 251 -7.12 -12.31 -11.59
N VAL A 252 -7.71 -11.45 -10.78
CA VAL A 252 -9.13 -11.54 -10.43
C VAL A 252 -9.99 -11.36 -11.67
N SER A 253 -11.11 -12.09 -11.74
CA SER A 253 -12.06 -12.01 -12.85
C SER A 253 -12.62 -10.59 -12.97
N LEU A 254 -12.59 -10.04 -14.18
CA LEU A 254 -13.25 -8.80 -14.55
C LEU A 254 -14.68 -9.14 -14.98
N ARG A 255 -15.65 -8.76 -14.16
CA ARG A 255 -17.08 -8.97 -14.44
C ARG A 255 -17.67 -7.85 -15.29
#